data_8b613c3e1f232d41aa8ba1c4cd23f0b7
#
_entry.id   8b613c3e1f232d41aa8ba1c4cd23f0b7
#
_cell.length_a   1.000
_cell.length_b   1.000
_cell.length_c   1.000
_cell.angle_alpha   90.00
_cell.angle_beta   90.00
_cell.angle_gamma   90.00
#
_symmetry.space_group_name_H-M   'P 1'
#
loop_
_entity.id
_entity.type
_entity.pdbx_description
1 polymer ?
#
loop_
_entity_poly.entity_id
_entity_poly.type
_entity_poly.pdbx_seq_one_letter_code
_entity_poly.pdbx_strand_id
1 'polypeptide(L)'
;KPVWTSEPKLHGDLTEQGLFHAKRMAEQLENPPQDWLVFDERYKTPSIEPAALEPDNGNGWYDAASKTLHFVVATQCPFEVAYESVHMIKPSRFALEKFNIHPGYTVGYGSKDNNIFVFYAALAALYGEGVPVRLANDRYEQFQSGIKRHPFDIRYQLAVDRNDLGFRIFRADMSADGGGRANYSASVAAVGATAAQSIYYMPQNDLAVTAYHSRGVEAGSMRGYGTLQTLAATEMMVDEIAGRLGVDAIDLRRRNALRSGMKNTQGAVPAGALRLHEILDKAAAHEVWKDRDARKKRFDAEDPDNWYGVGFAICQKDFGTGAEAPMASIEFSADGRISLRHIGTEIGTGMSTSQAFVVGDFLGRPADEV
;
A
#
# COMPACT_ATOMS: atom_id res chain seq x y z
N LYS A 1 -22.62 2.63 -3.00
CA LYS A 1 -23.07 1.25 -2.81
C LYS A 1 -21.87 0.38 -2.45
N PRO A 2 -21.92 -0.46 -1.39
CA PRO A 2 -20.82 -1.35 -1.06
C PRO A 2 -20.49 -2.27 -2.25
N VAL A 3 -19.22 -2.46 -2.52
CA VAL A 3 -18.71 -3.43 -3.51
C VAL A 3 -18.02 -4.59 -2.83
N TRP A 4 -17.54 -4.37 -1.63
CA TRP A 4 -16.91 -5.40 -0.82
C TRP A 4 -16.94 -4.99 0.66
N THR A 5 -17.14 -5.96 1.54
CA THR A 5 -17.10 -5.79 2.99
C THR A 5 -16.34 -6.97 3.59
N SER A 6 -15.49 -6.70 4.55
CA SER A 6 -14.80 -7.76 5.31
C SER A 6 -15.80 -8.61 6.06
N GLU A 7 -15.56 -9.91 6.11
CA GLU A 7 -16.31 -10.84 6.91
C GLU A 7 -15.52 -11.20 8.18
N PRO A 8 -16.20 -11.41 9.32
CA PRO A 8 -15.53 -11.87 10.52
C PRO A 8 -14.89 -13.24 10.27
N LYS A 9 -13.60 -13.35 10.51
CA LYS A 9 -12.86 -14.61 10.38
C LYS A 9 -12.02 -14.85 11.61
N LEU A 10 -12.08 -16.06 12.11
CA LEU A 10 -11.21 -16.57 13.16
C LEU A 10 -10.69 -17.94 12.73
N HIS A 11 -9.38 -18.07 12.50
CA HIS A 11 -8.73 -19.35 12.19
C HIS A 11 -9.46 -20.20 11.13
N GLY A 12 -9.67 -19.64 9.94
CA GLY A 12 -10.25 -20.37 8.81
C GLY A 12 -11.76 -20.58 8.89
N ASP A 13 -12.53 -19.53 8.77
CA ASP A 13 -14.00 -19.53 8.55
C ASP A 13 -14.91 -19.82 9.75
N LEU A 14 -14.44 -19.66 10.97
CA LEU A 14 -15.29 -19.73 12.15
C LEU A 14 -16.06 -18.43 12.35
N THR A 15 -16.94 -18.09 11.39
CA THR A 15 -17.68 -16.82 11.34
C THR A 15 -18.51 -16.58 12.62
N GLU A 16 -19.18 -17.61 13.14
CA GLU A 16 -19.96 -17.49 14.39
C GLU A 16 -19.09 -17.14 15.59
N GLN A 17 -17.93 -17.78 15.70
CA GLN A 17 -16.96 -17.46 16.75
C GLN A 17 -16.37 -16.07 16.58
N GLY A 18 -16.07 -15.67 15.34
CA GLY A 18 -15.62 -14.31 15.02
C GLY A 18 -16.63 -13.26 15.45
N LEU A 19 -17.90 -13.44 15.13
CA LEU A 19 -18.99 -12.56 15.56
C LEU A 19 -19.16 -12.51 17.08
N PHE A 20 -19.05 -13.66 17.74
CA PHE A 20 -19.10 -13.74 19.22
C PHE A 20 -17.95 -12.94 19.85
N HIS A 21 -16.71 -13.09 19.35
CA HIS A 21 -15.57 -12.37 19.88
C HIS A 21 -15.64 -10.87 19.56
N ALA A 22 -16.06 -10.47 18.36
CA ALA A 22 -16.27 -9.08 18.01
C ALA A 22 -17.30 -8.41 18.93
N LYS A 23 -18.44 -9.08 19.19
CA LYS A 23 -19.45 -8.59 20.13
C LYS A 23 -18.89 -8.45 21.55
N ARG A 24 -18.17 -9.44 22.04
CA ARG A 24 -17.54 -9.40 23.37
C ARG A 24 -16.54 -8.25 23.48
N MET A 25 -15.71 -8.02 22.47
CA MET A 25 -14.77 -6.90 22.45
C MET A 25 -15.51 -5.56 22.47
N ALA A 26 -16.59 -5.42 21.69
CA ALA A 26 -17.42 -4.22 21.72
C ALA A 26 -18.00 -3.95 23.12
N GLU A 27 -18.57 -4.96 23.76
CA GLU A 27 -19.11 -4.87 25.13
C GLU A 27 -18.04 -4.47 26.16
N GLN A 28 -16.80 -5.00 26.02
CA GLN A 28 -15.67 -4.63 26.87
C GLN A 28 -15.16 -3.21 26.63
N LEU A 29 -15.26 -2.69 25.41
CA LEU A 29 -14.90 -1.31 25.10
C LEU A 29 -15.97 -0.31 25.60
N GLU A 30 -17.24 -0.71 25.60
CA GLU A 30 -18.34 0.09 26.15
C GLU A 30 -18.34 0.09 27.69
N ASN A 31 -17.97 -1.02 28.31
CA ASN A 31 -17.91 -1.21 29.77
C ASN A 31 -16.53 -1.74 30.17
N PRO A 32 -15.47 -0.92 30.06
CA PRO A 32 -14.11 -1.37 30.30
C PRO A 32 -13.87 -1.66 31.79
N PRO A 33 -12.95 -2.60 32.10
CA PRO A 33 -12.42 -2.75 33.45
C PRO A 33 -11.90 -1.41 34.00
N GLN A 34 -11.95 -1.22 35.30
CA GLN A 34 -11.58 0.04 35.97
C GLN A 34 -10.14 0.50 35.61
N ASP A 35 -9.24 -0.45 35.39
CA ASP A 35 -7.85 -0.19 35.07
C ASP A 35 -7.59 0.09 33.58
N TRP A 36 -8.64 0.06 32.75
CA TRP A 36 -8.48 0.33 31.32
C TRP A 36 -8.92 1.75 30.96
N LEU A 37 -8.18 2.35 30.03
CA LEU A 37 -8.54 3.57 29.31
C LEU A 37 -8.91 3.18 27.87
N VAL A 38 -10.07 3.64 27.44
CA VAL A 38 -10.51 3.45 26.05
C VAL A 38 -10.37 4.77 25.31
N PHE A 39 -9.63 4.73 24.20
CA PHE A 39 -9.50 5.80 23.24
C PHE A 39 -10.36 5.46 22.03
N ASP A 40 -11.19 6.39 21.58
CA ASP A 40 -12.10 6.25 20.44
C ASP A 40 -11.93 7.46 19.54
N GLU A 41 -11.23 7.26 18.43
CA GLU A 41 -10.80 8.36 17.56
C GLU A 41 -11.17 8.08 16.11
N ARG A 42 -11.39 9.15 15.35
CA ARG A 42 -11.73 9.06 13.94
C ARG A 42 -10.76 9.84 13.08
N TYR A 43 -10.22 9.16 12.07
CA TYR A 43 -9.26 9.71 11.12
C TYR A 43 -9.84 9.65 9.71
N LYS A 44 -9.52 10.66 8.91
CA LYS A 44 -9.87 10.70 7.49
C LYS A 44 -8.65 11.01 6.66
N THR A 45 -8.43 10.21 5.63
CA THR A 45 -7.40 10.48 4.65
C THR A 45 -8.04 10.98 3.36
N PRO A 46 -7.46 11.99 2.70
CA PRO A 46 -7.99 12.50 1.44
C PRO A 46 -7.68 11.56 0.27
N SER A 47 -8.40 11.77 -0.83
CA SER A 47 -7.99 11.28 -2.14
C SER A 47 -6.72 12.01 -2.58
N ILE A 48 -5.65 11.28 -2.91
CA ILE A 48 -4.35 11.86 -3.24
C ILE A 48 -3.91 11.39 -4.62
N GLU A 49 -3.54 12.34 -5.47
CA GLU A 49 -2.77 12.06 -6.70
C GLU A 49 -1.31 11.82 -6.32
N PRO A 50 -0.69 10.73 -6.79
CA PRO A 50 0.70 10.41 -6.46
C PRO A 50 1.71 11.36 -7.08
N ALA A 51 1.29 12.16 -8.08
CA ALA A 51 2.16 13.06 -8.84
C ALA A 51 3.41 12.37 -9.39
N ALA A 52 3.24 11.15 -9.92
CA ALA A 52 4.32 10.41 -10.54
C ALA A 52 5.07 11.29 -11.56
N LEU A 53 6.39 11.17 -11.61
CA LEU A 53 7.20 12.03 -12.50
C LEU A 53 6.76 11.90 -13.96
N GLU A 54 6.43 10.69 -14.39
CA GLU A 54 5.85 10.42 -15.70
C GLU A 54 4.32 10.38 -15.59
N PRO A 55 3.57 11.33 -16.20
CA PRO A 55 2.13 11.20 -16.39
C PRO A 55 1.77 9.99 -17.25
N ASP A 56 0.51 9.58 -17.21
CA ASP A 56 0.02 8.48 -18.04
C ASP A 56 0.17 8.83 -19.52
N ASN A 57 0.84 7.94 -20.28
CA ASN A 57 1.07 8.12 -21.70
C ASN A 57 1.25 6.77 -22.42
N GLY A 58 1.03 6.76 -23.72
CA GLY A 58 1.24 5.57 -24.53
C GLY A 58 1.10 5.85 -26.01
N ASN A 59 1.72 4.98 -26.81
CA ASN A 59 1.55 4.94 -28.25
C ASN A 59 0.94 3.60 -28.63
N GLY A 60 -0.02 3.58 -29.56
CA GLY A 60 -0.64 2.35 -30.02
C GLY A 60 -1.02 2.40 -31.48
N TRP A 61 -1.14 1.24 -32.10
CA TRP A 61 -1.65 1.09 -33.47
C TRP A 61 -2.34 -0.27 -33.61
N TYR A 62 -3.32 -0.31 -34.48
CA TYR A 62 -4.04 -1.53 -34.80
C TYR A 62 -3.64 -2.04 -36.18
N ASP A 63 -3.13 -3.26 -36.23
CA ASP A 63 -2.88 -3.99 -37.47
C ASP A 63 -4.12 -4.84 -37.81
N ALA A 64 -4.88 -4.37 -38.81
CA ALA A 64 -6.11 -5.03 -39.23
C ALA A 64 -5.85 -6.39 -39.92
N ALA A 65 -4.68 -6.58 -40.56
CA ALA A 65 -4.36 -7.83 -41.25
C ALA A 65 -4.09 -8.97 -40.26
N SER A 66 -3.35 -8.71 -39.21
CA SER A 66 -3.10 -9.67 -38.12
C SER A 66 -4.09 -9.56 -36.96
N LYS A 67 -5.05 -8.62 -37.00
CA LYS A 67 -5.98 -8.30 -35.93
C LYS A 67 -5.29 -8.10 -34.59
N THR A 68 -4.16 -7.44 -34.63
CA THR A 68 -3.31 -7.21 -33.47
C THR A 68 -3.32 -5.75 -33.05
N LEU A 69 -3.59 -5.49 -31.79
CA LEU A 69 -3.40 -4.19 -31.18
C LEU A 69 -2.04 -4.16 -30.48
N HIS A 70 -1.21 -3.22 -30.90
CA HIS A 70 0.11 -3.00 -30.34
C HIS A 70 0.12 -1.77 -29.45
N PHE A 71 0.82 -1.88 -28.35
CA PHE A 71 0.94 -0.80 -27.36
C PHE A 71 2.35 -0.66 -26.83
N VAL A 72 2.85 0.56 -26.80
CA VAL A 72 4.01 0.96 -26.02
C VAL A 72 3.47 1.89 -24.94
N VAL A 73 3.40 1.43 -23.68
CA VAL A 73 2.75 2.13 -22.59
C VAL A 73 3.51 1.94 -21.29
N ALA A 74 3.53 2.99 -20.48
CA ALA A 74 4.02 2.92 -19.12
C ALA A 74 3.01 2.16 -18.23
N THR A 75 3.36 0.96 -17.82
CA THR A 75 2.56 0.15 -16.88
C THR A 75 3.46 -0.76 -16.06
N GLN A 76 3.06 -1.03 -14.83
CA GLN A 76 3.72 -2.04 -13.99
C GLN A 76 3.00 -3.40 -13.99
N CYS A 77 1.80 -3.48 -14.61
CA CYS A 77 1.01 -4.70 -14.73
C CYS A 77 0.62 -5.02 -16.18
N PRO A 78 1.59 -5.27 -17.09
CA PRO A 78 1.31 -5.41 -18.51
C PRO A 78 0.35 -6.54 -18.85
N PHE A 79 0.42 -7.67 -18.15
CA PHE A 79 -0.45 -8.82 -18.41
C PHE A 79 -1.90 -8.55 -18.03
N GLU A 80 -2.12 -7.94 -16.88
CA GLU A 80 -3.46 -7.63 -16.37
C GLU A 80 -4.14 -6.55 -17.21
N VAL A 81 -3.38 -5.50 -17.56
CA VAL A 81 -3.84 -4.46 -18.46
C VAL A 81 -4.22 -5.02 -19.83
N ALA A 82 -3.44 -5.96 -20.38
CA ALA A 82 -3.76 -6.64 -21.63
C ALA A 82 -5.05 -7.47 -21.49
N TYR A 83 -5.17 -8.25 -20.44
CA TYR A 83 -6.33 -9.10 -20.18
C TYR A 83 -7.62 -8.26 -20.07
N GLU A 84 -7.64 -7.23 -19.25
CA GLU A 84 -8.83 -6.37 -19.09
C GLU A 84 -9.17 -5.59 -20.37
N SER A 85 -8.15 -5.06 -21.07
CA SER A 85 -8.37 -4.36 -22.33
C SER A 85 -9.00 -5.23 -23.39
N VAL A 86 -8.56 -6.49 -23.52
CA VAL A 86 -9.16 -7.47 -24.44
C VAL A 86 -10.64 -7.69 -24.08
N HIS A 87 -10.96 -7.87 -22.81
CA HIS A 87 -12.34 -8.08 -22.37
C HIS A 87 -13.26 -6.90 -22.65
N MET A 88 -12.75 -5.68 -22.48
CA MET A 88 -13.51 -4.46 -22.78
C MET A 88 -13.71 -4.25 -24.29
N ILE A 89 -12.74 -4.63 -25.13
CA ILE A 89 -12.79 -4.43 -26.58
C ILE A 89 -13.55 -5.56 -27.29
N LYS A 90 -13.52 -6.78 -26.75
CA LYS A 90 -14.12 -7.96 -27.38
C LYS A 90 -15.58 -7.79 -27.85
N PRO A 91 -16.47 -7.11 -27.15
CA PRO A 91 -17.83 -6.86 -27.62
C PRO A 91 -17.93 -5.77 -28.70
N SER A 92 -16.84 -5.15 -29.10
CA SER A 92 -16.81 -4.10 -30.11
C SER A 92 -16.85 -4.66 -31.54
N ARG A 93 -16.97 -3.76 -32.53
CA ARG A 93 -16.89 -4.12 -33.98
C ARG A 93 -15.49 -4.51 -34.43
N PHE A 94 -14.46 -4.29 -33.63
CA PHE A 94 -13.09 -4.61 -33.99
C PHE A 94 -12.78 -6.08 -33.71
N ALA A 95 -12.31 -6.80 -34.73
CA ALA A 95 -11.83 -8.15 -34.54
C ALA A 95 -10.43 -8.08 -33.91
N LEU A 96 -10.32 -8.44 -32.64
CA LEU A 96 -9.04 -8.45 -31.92
C LEU A 96 -8.67 -9.90 -31.57
N GLU A 97 -7.55 -10.37 -32.10
CA GLU A 97 -6.99 -11.69 -31.82
C GLU A 97 -5.80 -11.61 -30.87
N LYS A 98 -5.02 -10.51 -30.94
CA LYS A 98 -3.83 -10.31 -30.12
C LYS A 98 -3.76 -8.91 -29.56
N PHE A 99 -3.28 -8.82 -28.35
CA PHE A 99 -2.97 -7.57 -27.68
C PHE A 99 -1.51 -7.62 -27.21
N ASN A 100 -0.65 -6.87 -27.85
CA ASN A 100 0.78 -6.84 -27.54
C ASN A 100 1.11 -5.57 -26.78
N ILE A 101 1.44 -5.71 -25.51
CA ILE A 101 1.98 -4.62 -24.70
C ILE A 101 3.50 -4.73 -24.72
N HIS A 102 4.14 -3.61 -25.05
CA HIS A 102 5.58 -3.41 -24.95
C HIS A 102 5.83 -2.47 -23.78
N PRO A 103 5.99 -2.99 -22.54
CA PRO A 103 6.28 -2.17 -21.40
C PRO A 103 7.70 -1.64 -21.54
N GLY A 104 7.85 -0.33 -21.65
CA GLY A 104 9.13 0.34 -21.50
C GLY A 104 9.50 0.50 -20.03
N TYR A 105 10.68 1.06 -19.78
CA TYR A 105 10.99 1.52 -18.43
C TYR A 105 10.01 2.62 -18.03
N THR A 106 9.28 2.39 -16.94
CA THR A 106 8.34 3.37 -16.41
C THR A 106 9.07 4.33 -15.50
N VAL A 107 8.95 5.64 -15.74
CA VAL A 107 9.61 6.65 -14.92
C VAL A 107 8.65 7.18 -13.86
N GLY A 108 8.98 6.87 -12.62
CA GLY A 108 8.16 7.26 -11.49
C GLY A 108 7.04 6.27 -11.22
N TYR A 109 6.70 6.22 -9.98
CA TYR A 109 5.77 5.29 -9.38
C TYR A 109 4.47 6.02 -9.06
N GLY A 110 3.34 5.38 -9.26
CA GLY A 110 2.06 5.99 -8.94
C GLY A 110 0.88 5.19 -9.45
N SER A 111 0.15 5.71 -10.41
CA SER A 111 -1.07 5.16 -10.97
C SER A 111 -0.83 4.23 -12.18
N LYS A 112 0.29 3.49 -12.20
CA LYS A 112 0.70 2.67 -13.34
C LYS A 112 0.21 1.21 -13.30
N ASP A 113 -0.51 0.83 -12.25
CA ASP A 113 -1.25 -0.42 -12.22
C ASP A 113 -2.46 -0.34 -13.14
N ASN A 114 -3.42 -1.16 -13.00
CA ASN A 114 -4.63 -1.26 -13.80
C ASN A 114 -5.37 0.09 -13.98
N ASN A 115 -4.82 1.01 -14.75
CA ASN A 115 -5.40 2.31 -15.00
C ASN A 115 -6.25 2.34 -16.29
N ILE A 116 -7.30 3.14 -16.28
CA ILE A 116 -8.24 3.27 -17.41
C ILE A 116 -7.60 3.99 -18.61
N PHE A 117 -6.49 4.68 -18.42
CA PHE A 117 -5.78 5.39 -19.49
C PHE A 117 -5.42 4.47 -20.65
N VAL A 118 -4.95 3.25 -20.34
CA VAL A 118 -4.57 2.26 -21.37
C VAL A 118 -5.76 1.90 -22.25
N PHE A 119 -6.97 1.85 -21.67
CA PHE A 119 -8.18 1.60 -22.43
C PHE A 119 -8.52 2.75 -23.38
N TYR A 120 -8.39 4.00 -22.94
CA TYR A 120 -8.59 5.17 -23.82
C TYR A 120 -7.57 5.22 -24.94
N ALA A 121 -6.32 4.93 -24.63
CA ALA A 121 -5.27 4.85 -25.62
C ALA A 121 -5.50 3.69 -26.63
N ALA A 122 -6.06 2.55 -26.16
CA ALA A 122 -6.47 1.43 -27.01
C ALA A 122 -7.59 1.86 -27.97
N LEU A 123 -8.60 2.56 -27.47
CA LEU A 123 -9.67 3.11 -28.34
C LEU A 123 -9.08 4.05 -29.39
N ALA A 124 -8.22 4.98 -29.00
CA ALA A 124 -7.57 5.89 -29.97
C ALA A 124 -6.82 5.13 -31.06
N ALA A 125 -6.07 4.07 -30.72
CA ALA A 125 -5.37 3.24 -31.68
C ALA A 125 -6.29 2.46 -32.61
N LEU A 126 -7.41 1.93 -32.12
CA LEU A 126 -8.41 1.20 -32.92
C LEU A 126 -9.10 2.12 -33.97
N TYR A 127 -9.29 3.38 -33.64
CA TYR A 127 -9.89 4.38 -34.54
C TYR A 127 -8.83 5.16 -35.34
N GLY A 128 -7.54 4.87 -35.17
CA GLY A 128 -6.45 5.52 -35.87
C GLY A 128 -6.20 4.98 -37.30
N GLU A 129 -7.07 4.10 -37.82
CA GLU A 129 -6.99 3.58 -39.20
C GLU A 129 -5.63 2.96 -39.55
N GLY A 130 -4.97 2.30 -38.61
CA GLY A 130 -3.66 1.67 -38.77
C GLY A 130 -2.45 2.61 -38.57
N VAL A 131 -2.71 3.91 -38.40
CA VAL A 131 -1.64 4.87 -38.10
C VAL A 131 -1.34 4.83 -36.60
N PRO A 132 -0.06 4.87 -36.19
CA PRO A 132 0.29 4.98 -34.78
C PRO A 132 -0.28 6.26 -34.16
N VAL A 133 -0.97 6.09 -33.05
CA VAL A 133 -1.59 7.17 -32.29
C VAL A 133 -0.89 7.30 -30.93
N ARG A 134 -0.58 8.53 -30.56
CA ARG A 134 -0.11 8.85 -29.21
C ARG A 134 -1.22 9.50 -28.41
N LEU A 135 -1.45 8.97 -27.21
CA LEU A 135 -2.20 9.62 -26.15
C LEU A 135 -1.24 9.90 -25.00
N ALA A 136 -1.26 11.09 -24.45
CA ALA A 136 -0.38 11.48 -23.36
C ALA A 136 -1.06 12.57 -22.54
N ASN A 137 -1.20 12.33 -21.24
CA ASN A 137 -1.68 13.35 -20.32
C ASN A 137 -0.57 14.38 -20.05
N ASP A 138 -0.95 15.63 -19.98
CA ASP A 138 -0.14 16.61 -19.29
C ASP A 138 -0.33 16.49 -17.76
N ARG A 139 0.34 17.34 -16.99
CA ARG A 139 0.25 17.27 -15.52
C ARG A 139 -1.14 17.64 -14.99
N TYR A 140 -1.85 18.57 -15.64
CA TYR A 140 -3.19 18.98 -15.24
C TYR A 140 -4.21 17.89 -15.57
N GLU A 141 -4.11 17.28 -16.74
CA GLU A 141 -4.93 16.13 -17.14
C GLU A 141 -4.69 14.94 -16.21
N GLN A 142 -3.43 14.68 -15.83
CA GLN A 142 -3.09 13.63 -14.87
C GLN A 142 -3.74 13.87 -13.50
N PHE A 143 -3.75 15.11 -13.01
CA PHE A 143 -4.44 15.45 -11.76
C PHE A 143 -5.95 15.25 -11.84
N GLN A 144 -6.55 15.35 -13.02
CA GLN A 144 -7.99 15.16 -13.21
C GLN A 144 -8.36 13.70 -13.44
N SER A 145 -7.60 12.96 -14.26
CA SER A 145 -7.96 11.64 -14.77
C SER A 145 -7.15 10.48 -14.20
N GLY A 146 -5.96 10.73 -13.65
CA GLY A 146 -5.13 9.68 -13.09
C GLY A 146 -5.76 9.00 -11.87
N ILE A 147 -5.42 7.75 -11.65
CA ILE A 147 -5.88 6.97 -10.49
C ILE A 147 -5.42 7.63 -9.20
N LYS A 148 -6.34 7.74 -8.25
CA LYS A 148 -6.08 8.32 -6.93
C LYS A 148 -5.84 7.25 -5.88
N ARG A 149 -5.18 7.64 -4.79
CA ARG A 149 -5.15 6.85 -3.56
C ARG A 149 -6.54 6.84 -2.94
N HIS A 150 -7.00 5.68 -2.51
CA HIS A 150 -8.30 5.57 -1.83
C HIS A 150 -8.35 6.51 -0.62
N PRO A 151 -9.33 7.40 -0.52
CA PRO A 151 -9.65 8.04 0.74
C PRO A 151 -10.24 7.01 1.70
N PHE A 152 -9.80 7.07 2.95
CA PHE A 152 -10.31 6.24 4.03
C PHE A 152 -11.01 7.08 5.09
N ASP A 153 -12.08 6.55 5.65
CA ASP A 153 -12.70 7.01 6.89
C ASP A 153 -12.51 5.89 7.92
N ILE A 154 -11.81 6.19 8.99
CA ILE A 154 -11.23 5.21 9.92
C ILE A 154 -11.68 5.57 11.32
N ARG A 155 -12.38 4.68 12.00
CA ARG A 155 -12.62 4.76 13.44
C ARG A 155 -11.81 3.70 14.13
N TYR A 156 -10.96 4.12 15.07
CA TYR A 156 -10.18 3.23 15.91
C TYR A 156 -10.62 3.35 17.36
N GLN A 157 -10.77 2.20 17.99
CA GLN A 157 -10.96 2.07 19.43
C GLN A 157 -9.82 1.24 19.99
N LEU A 158 -9.10 1.77 20.98
CA LEU A 158 -7.96 1.11 21.60
C LEU A 158 -8.10 1.16 23.12
N ALA A 159 -8.14 -0.01 23.77
CA ALA A 159 -8.07 -0.11 25.20
C ALA A 159 -6.62 -0.26 25.66
N VAL A 160 -6.22 0.57 26.60
CA VAL A 160 -4.89 0.59 27.22
C VAL A 160 -5.01 0.38 28.71
N ASP A 161 -4.25 -0.52 29.27
CA ASP A 161 -4.20 -0.75 30.72
C ASP A 161 -3.37 0.36 31.40
N ARG A 162 -3.92 0.99 32.44
CA ARG A 162 -3.28 2.09 33.18
C ARG A 162 -2.00 1.66 33.91
N ASN A 163 -1.96 0.41 34.37
CA ASN A 163 -0.90 -0.05 35.27
C ASN A 163 0.37 -0.39 34.50
N ASP A 164 0.21 -0.96 33.31
CA ASP A 164 1.35 -1.42 32.53
C ASP A 164 1.45 -0.79 31.14
N LEU A 165 0.53 0.10 30.77
CA LEU A 165 0.44 0.78 29.47
C LEU A 165 0.35 -0.19 28.28
N GLY A 166 -0.05 -1.44 28.53
CA GLY A 166 -0.21 -2.47 27.51
C GLY A 166 -1.51 -2.32 26.74
N PHE A 167 -1.46 -2.48 25.42
CA PHE A 167 -2.66 -2.55 24.59
C PHE A 167 -3.43 -3.82 24.87
N ARG A 168 -4.76 -3.74 24.98
CA ARG A 168 -5.64 -4.85 25.34
C ARG A 168 -6.58 -5.25 24.22
N ILE A 169 -7.34 -4.29 23.70
CA ILE A 169 -8.26 -4.49 22.60
C ILE A 169 -8.02 -3.41 21.56
N PHE A 170 -7.92 -3.81 20.32
CA PHE A 170 -7.90 -2.91 19.17
C PHE A 170 -9.08 -3.24 18.25
N ARG A 171 -9.97 -2.27 18.06
CA ARG A 171 -11.09 -2.36 17.14
C ARG A 171 -10.98 -1.29 16.09
N ALA A 172 -11.14 -1.67 14.83
CA ALA A 172 -11.11 -0.77 13.70
C ALA A 172 -12.36 -0.97 12.84
N ASP A 173 -13.06 0.14 12.56
CA ASP A 173 -14.16 0.19 11.59
C ASP A 173 -13.76 1.19 10.50
N MET A 174 -13.60 0.69 9.29
CA MET A 174 -12.99 1.44 8.20
C MET A 174 -13.85 1.39 6.95
N SER A 175 -13.82 2.45 6.18
CA SER A 175 -14.39 2.48 4.85
C SER A 175 -13.44 3.10 3.85
N ALA A 176 -13.39 2.54 2.63
CA ALA A 176 -12.55 2.98 1.53
C ALA A 176 -13.40 3.34 0.33
N ASP A 177 -13.23 4.53 -0.22
CA ASP A 177 -13.94 4.97 -1.41
C ASP A 177 -13.14 4.63 -2.68
N GLY A 178 -13.71 3.77 -3.52
CA GLY A 178 -13.12 3.34 -4.79
C GLY A 178 -13.42 4.26 -5.97
N GLY A 179 -14.26 5.28 -5.77
CA GLY A 179 -14.71 6.13 -6.89
C GLY A 179 -15.64 5.42 -7.85
N GLY A 180 -15.57 5.78 -9.10
CA GLY A 180 -16.52 5.34 -10.14
C GLY A 180 -16.31 3.92 -10.65
N ARG A 181 -15.16 3.31 -10.46
CA ARG A 181 -14.80 1.96 -10.92
C ARG A 181 -14.19 1.10 -9.80
N ALA A 182 -14.49 -0.18 -9.81
CA ALA A 182 -13.83 -1.13 -8.90
C ALA A 182 -12.42 -1.46 -9.43
N ASN A 183 -11.41 -0.79 -8.89
CA ASN A 183 -10.01 -1.00 -9.24
C ASN A 183 -9.25 -1.43 -8.00
N TYR A 184 -9.07 -2.72 -7.80
CA TYR A 184 -8.43 -3.30 -6.61
C TYR A 184 -8.97 -2.82 -5.26
N SER A 185 -10.09 -2.09 -5.23
CA SER A 185 -10.60 -1.44 -4.01
C SER A 185 -10.81 -2.43 -2.87
N ALA A 186 -11.33 -3.63 -3.15
CA ALA A 186 -11.49 -4.68 -2.16
C ALA A 186 -10.16 -5.12 -1.55
N SER A 187 -9.16 -5.37 -2.40
CA SER A 187 -7.83 -5.80 -1.98
C SER A 187 -7.09 -4.69 -1.23
N VAL A 188 -7.16 -3.43 -1.72
CA VAL A 188 -6.58 -2.27 -1.05
C VAL A 188 -7.19 -2.07 0.34
N ALA A 189 -8.51 -2.22 0.46
CA ALA A 189 -9.21 -2.13 1.74
C ALA A 189 -8.76 -3.24 2.71
N ALA A 190 -8.69 -4.48 2.24
CA ALA A 190 -8.26 -5.62 3.05
C ALA A 190 -6.81 -5.48 3.54
N VAL A 191 -5.89 -5.11 2.65
CA VAL A 191 -4.48 -4.88 3.02
C VAL A 191 -4.35 -3.71 3.97
N GLY A 192 -5.08 -2.62 3.75
CA GLY A 192 -5.13 -1.50 4.68
C GLY A 192 -5.63 -1.91 6.06
N ALA A 193 -6.67 -2.73 6.14
CA ALA A 193 -7.23 -3.20 7.42
C ALA A 193 -6.22 -4.04 8.20
N THR A 194 -5.56 -5.01 7.56
CA THR A 194 -4.57 -5.85 8.23
C THR A 194 -3.32 -5.07 8.65
N ALA A 195 -2.95 -4.03 7.89
CA ALA A 195 -1.83 -3.16 8.20
C ALA A 195 -2.10 -2.20 9.36
N ALA A 196 -3.36 -1.99 9.75
CA ALA A 196 -3.73 -1.10 10.87
C ALA A 196 -3.06 -1.47 12.20
N GLN A 197 -2.64 -2.72 12.37
CA GLN A 197 -1.82 -3.16 13.49
C GLN A 197 -0.49 -2.39 13.58
N SER A 198 0.10 -1.96 12.46
CA SER A 198 1.46 -1.43 12.42
C SER A 198 2.48 -2.38 13.06
N ILE A 199 3.33 -1.87 13.92
CA ILE A 199 4.37 -2.63 14.64
C ILE A 199 3.89 -3.24 15.96
N TYR A 200 2.61 -3.01 16.35
CA TYR A 200 2.16 -3.27 17.70
C TYR A 200 1.60 -4.68 17.89
N TYR A 201 1.79 -5.21 19.07
CA TYR A 201 1.09 -6.42 19.51
C TYR A 201 -0.32 -6.05 19.96
N MET A 202 -1.31 -6.57 19.25
CA MET A 202 -2.73 -6.37 19.49
C MET A 202 -3.35 -7.72 19.94
N PRO A 203 -3.36 -8.03 21.25
CA PRO A 203 -3.74 -9.36 21.73
C PRO A 203 -5.18 -9.74 21.42
N GLN A 204 -6.07 -8.76 21.38
CA GLN A 204 -7.45 -8.92 20.93
C GLN A 204 -7.72 -7.84 19.88
N ASN A 205 -8.25 -8.24 18.72
CA ASN A 205 -8.52 -7.30 17.64
C ASN A 205 -9.79 -7.67 16.86
N ASP A 206 -10.49 -6.64 16.39
CA ASP A 206 -11.64 -6.72 15.50
C ASP A 206 -11.47 -5.69 14.40
N LEU A 207 -11.19 -6.14 13.17
CA LEU A 207 -10.90 -5.31 12.04
C LEU A 207 -12.00 -5.43 10.98
N ALA A 208 -12.83 -4.42 10.86
CA ALA A 208 -13.88 -4.33 9.84
C ALA A 208 -13.53 -3.28 8.80
N VAL A 209 -13.72 -3.60 7.53
CA VAL A 209 -13.52 -2.65 6.43
C VAL A 209 -14.54 -2.87 5.31
N THR A 210 -15.02 -1.77 4.74
CA THR A 210 -15.93 -1.78 3.59
C THR A 210 -15.34 -0.92 2.47
N ALA A 211 -15.24 -1.50 1.28
CA ALA A 211 -14.99 -0.73 0.06
C ALA A 211 -16.31 -0.43 -0.65
N TYR A 212 -16.48 0.79 -1.17
CA TYR A 212 -17.70 1.19 -1.85
C TYR A 212 -17.43 2.05 -3.09
N HIS A 213 -18.39 2.08 -3.99
CA HIS A 213 -18.38 2.98 -5.13
C HIS A 213 -19.00 4.32 -4.78
N SER A 214 -18.43 5.37 -5.35
CA SER A 214 -18.98 6.72 -5.33
C SER A 214 -18.99 7.33 -6.75
N ARG A 215 -19.33 8.61 -6.85
CA ARG A 215 -19.15 9.41 -8.05
C ARG A 215 -17.82 10.17 -8.08
N GLY A 216 -16.92 9.85 -7.16
CA GLY A 216 -15.57 10.41 -7.09
C GLY A 216 -14.68 9.91 -8.23
N VAL A 217 -13.52 10.53 -8.34
CA VAL A 217 -12.46 10.06 -9.23
C VAL A 217 -12.05 8.65 -8.82
N GLU A 218 -11.74 7.82 -9.81
CA GLU A 218 -11.30 6.46 -9.59
C GLU A 218 -10.10 6.39 -8.64
N ALA A 219 -10.21 5.52 -7.65
CA ALA A 219 -9.12 5.14 -6.79
C ALA A 219 -8.68 3.70 -7.09
N GLY A 220 -7.38 3.45 -7.02
CA GLY A 220 -6.83 2.15 -7.40
C GLY A 220 -5.57 1.79 -6.65
N SER A 221 -4.85 0.82 -7.19
CA SER A 221 -3.57 0.40 -6.66
C SER A 221 -2.56 1.54 -6.67
N MET A 222 -2.00 1.79 -5.50
CA MET A 222 -0.99 2.83 -5.33
C MET A 222 -0.01 2.41 -4.25
N ARG A 223 1.25 2.83 -4.35
CA ARG A 223 2.33 2.49 -3.43
C ARG A 223 1.89 2.54 -1.97
N GLY A 224 2.07 1.43 -1.25
CA GLY A 224 1.56 1.22 0.11
C GLY A 224 0.23 0.47 0.15
N TYR A 225 -0.59 0.50 -0.91
CA TYR A 225 -1.75 -0.36 -1.13
C TYR A 225 -2.73 -0.39 0.06
N GLY A 226 -3.16 0.78 0.55
CA GLY A 226 -4.02 0.93 1.73
C GLY A 226 -3.26 1.08 3.05
N THR A 227 -2.03 0.59 3.14
CA THR A 227 -1.27 0.60 4.39
C THR A 227 -0.90 2.00 4.85
N LEU A 228 -0.58 2.91 3.92
CA LEU A 228 -0.19 4.28 4.25
C LEU A 228 -1.27 4.99 5.07
N GLN A 229 -2.54 4.83 4.68
CA GLN A 229 -3.68 5.48 5.32
C GLN A 229 -3.88 4.98 6.75
N THR A 230 -3.88 3.67 6.92
CA THR A 230 -4.15 3.03 8.21
C THR A 230 -2.96 3.14 9.17
N LEU A 231 -1.73 3.01 8.68
CA LEU A 231 -0.52 3.22 9.49
C LEU A 231 -0.42 4.66 10.00
N ALA A 232 -0.73 5.66 9.16
CA ALA A 232 -0.75 7.05 9.60
C ALA A 232 -1.76 7.26 10.73
N ALA A 233 -2.97 6.72 10.60
CA ALA A 233 -4.00 6.79 11.64
C ALA A 233 -3.54 6.11 12.95
N THR A 234 -2.92 4.94 12.84
CA THR A 234 -2.41 4.21 14.01
C THR A 234 -1.32 4.97 14.73
N GLU A 235 -0.35 5.51 14.00
CA GLU A 235 0.75 6.27 14.60
C GLU A 235 0.27 7.59 15.23
N MET A 236 -0.71 8.27 14.61
CA MET A 236 -1.35 9.45 15.20
C MET A 236 -2.08 9.10 16.49
N MET A 237 -2.82 7.99 16.52
CA MET A 237 -3.52 7.52 17.73
C MET A 237 -2.53 7.18 18.85
N VAL A 238 -1.43 6.50 18.54
CA VAL A 238 -0.42 6.14 19.55
C VAL A 238 0.27 7.39 20.11
N ASP A 239 0.54 8.40 19.29
CA ASP A 239 1.07 9.68 19.76
C ASP A 239 0.08 10.42 20.68
N GLU A 240 -1.19 10.43 20.31
CA GLU A 240 -2.24 11.06 21.12
C GLU A 240 -2.42 10.34 22.46
N ILE A 241 -2.37 9.02 22.48
CA ILE A 241 -2.39 8.21 23.69
C ILE A 241 -1.20 8.54 24.58
N ALA A 242 0.01 8.59 24.01
CA ALA A 242 1.22 8.94 24.76
C ALA A 242 1.11 10.35 25.40
N GLY A 243 0.61 11.32 24.63
CA GLY A 243 0.38 12.69 25.12
C GLY A 243 -0.66 12.75 26.24
N ARG A 244 -1.80 12.07 26.10
CA ARG A 244 -2.87 12.04 27.13
C ARG A 244 -2.44 11.31 28.41
N LEU A 245 -1.55 10.32 28.29
CA LEU A 245 -1.00 9.59 29.42
C LEU A 245 0.24 10.24 30.03
N GLY A 246 0.79 11.28 29.41
CA GLY A 246 2.02 11.94 29.84
C GLY A 246 3.26 11.05 29.79
N VAL A 247 3.31 10.08 28.84
CA VAL A 247 4.41 9.17 28.67
C VAL A 247 5.19 9.49 27.39
N ASP A 248 6.45 9.09 27.34
CA ASP A 248 7.26 9.26 26.13
C ASP A 248 6.70 8.40 24.99
N ALA A 249 6.57 9.01 23.81
CA ALA A 249 5.96 8.36 22.66
C ALA A 249 6.76 7.13 22.16
N ILE A 250 8.10 7.14 22.28
CA ILE A 250 8.93 5.98 21.95
C ILE A 250 8.81 4.91 23.02
N ASP A 251 8.70 5.26 24.29
CA ASP A 251 8.55 4.29 25.37
C ASP A 251 7.21 3.55 25.31
N LEU A 252 6.11 4.26 24.98
CA LEU A 252 4.82 3.61 24.73
C LEU A 252 4.89 2.63 23.56
N ARG A 253 5.56 3.01 22.47
CA ARG A 253 5.78 2.14 21.30
C ARG A 253 6.62 0.92 21.66
N ARG A 254 7.74 1.13 22.39
CA ARG A 254 8.62 0.05 22.84
C ARG A 254 7.89 -0.98 23.68
N ARG A 255 7.00 -0.51 24.54
CA ARG A 255 6.22 -1.40 25.42
C ARG A 255 5.29 -2.31 24.63
N ASN A 256 4.68 -1.77 23.59
CA ASN A 256 3.65 -2.45 22.82
C ASN A 256 4.15 -3.06 21.51
N ALA A 257 5.44 -2.92 21.19
CA ALA A 257 6.00 -3.44 19.96
C ALA A 257 5.96 -4.97 19.89
N LEU A 258 5.59 -5.48 18.72
CA LEU A 258 5.57 -6.91 18.42
C LEU A 258 6.99 -7.49 18.57
N ARG A 259 7.08 -8.68 19.15
CA ARG A 259 8.34 -9.42 19.32
C ARG A 259 8.33 -10.69 18.50
N SER A 260 9.51 -11.19 18.15
CA SER A 260 9.64 -12.49 17.48
C SER A 260 8.90 -13.58 18.28
N GLY A 261 8.14 -14.39 17.58
CA GLY A 261 7.30 -15.43 18.18
C GLY A 261 5.88 -14.99 18.57
N MET A 262 5.57 -13.68 18.60
CA MET A 262 4.21 -13.20 18.82
C MET A 262 3.39 -13.28 17.53
N LYS A 263 2.09 -13.50 17.66
CA LYS A 263 1.14 -13.50 16.54
C LYS A 263 0.74 -12.08 16.18
N ASN A 264 0.65 -11.81 14.89
CA ASN A 264 0.04 -10.60 14.35
C ASN A 264 -1.50 -10.66 14.40
N THR A 265 -2.19 -9.61 13.94
CA THR A 265 -3.67 -9.56 13.92
C THR A 265 -4.31 -10.58 12.97
N GLN A 266 -3.54 -11.16 12.06
CA GLN A 266 -3.99 -12.26 11.19
C GLN A 266 -3.78 -13.65 11.83
N GLY A 267 -3.23 -13.72 13.04
CA GLY A 267 -2.93 -14.97 13.75
C GLY A 267 -1.65 -15.66 13.33
N ALA A 268 -0.87 -15.05 12.42
CA ALA A 268 0.39 -15.56 11.94
C ALA A 268 1.57 -15.05 12.78
N VAL A 269 2.59 -15.88 12.95
CA VAL A 269 3.89 -15.45 13.49
C VAL A 269 4.74 -14.93 12.34
N PRO A 270 5.13 -13.64 12.34
CA PRO A 270 5.99 -13.11 11.30
C PRO A 270 7.30 -13.90 11.19
N ALA A 271 7.70 -14.21 9.95
CA ALA A 271 8.96 -14.87 9.68
C ALA A 271 10.15 -13.92 9.89
N GLY A 272 11.27 -14.47 10.33
CA GLY A 272 12.50 -13.72 10.53
C GLY A 272 12.60 -13.00 11.88
N ALA A 273 13.67 -12.25 12.05
CA ALA A 273 13.97 -11.54 13.29
C ALA A 273 13.31 -10.14 13.28
N LEU A 274 12.44 -9.89 14.25
CA LEU A 274 11.88 -8.56 14.47
C LEU A 274 12.84 -7.71 15.30
N ARG A 275 13.46 -6.71 14.69
CA ARG A 275 14.43 -5.81 15.35
C ARG A 275 13.81 -4.48 15.80
N LEU A 276 12.49 -4.46 16.06
CA LEU A 276 11.74 -3.25 16.41
C LEU A 276 12.29 -2.57 17.67
N HIS A 277 12.61 -3.35 18.71
CA HIS A 277 13.17 -2.80 19.96
C HIS A 277 14.52 -2.13 19.74
N GLU A 278 15.39 -2.72 18.93
CA GLU A 278 16.69 -2.12 18.59
C GLU A 278 16.51 -0.79 17.85
N ILE A 279 15.54 -0.71 16.92
CA ILE A 279 15.24 0.53 16.20
C ILE A 279 14.73 1.60 17.17
N LEU A 280 13.80 1.23 18.05
CA LEU A 280 13.23 2.13 19.06
C LEU A 280 14.29 2.62 20.06
N ASP A 281 15.21 1.75 20.48
CA ASP A 281 16.31 2.11 21.36
C ASP A 281 17.27 3.11 20.70
N LYS A 282 17.61 2.90 19.44
CA LYS A 282 18.41 3.84 18.65
C LYS A 282 17.71 5.18 18.47
N ALA A 283 16.41 5.16 18.19
CA ALA A 283 15.62 6.38 18.05
C ALA A 283 15.55 7.17 19.37
N ALA A 284 15.31 6.51 20.49
CA ALA A 284 15.29 7.15 21.81
C ALA A 284 16.64 7.77 22.20
N ALA A 285 17.74 7.13 21.79
CA ALA A 285 19.09 7.62 22.07
C ALA A 285 19.55 8.73 21.10
N HIS A 286 18.84 8.94 19.99
CA HIS A 286 19.22 9.94 18.99
C HIS A 286 19.07 11.35 19.55
N GLU A 287 20.06 12.22 19.30
CA GLU A 287 20.12 13.58 19.85
C GLU A 287 18.89 14.44 19.53
N VAL A 288 18.30 14.28 18.34
CA VAL A 288 17.08 15.00 17.94
C VAL A 288 15.93 14.68 18.89
N TRP A 289 15.77 13.42 19.30
CA TRP A 289 14.73 13.00 20.24
C TRP A 289 15.09 13.34 21.68
N LYS A 290 16.28 13.00 22.09
CA LYS A 290 16.76 13.18 23.47
C LYS A 290 16.76 14.62 23.91
N ASP A 291 17.20 15.53 23.03
CA ASP A 291 17.38 16.95 23.35
C ASP A 291 16.19 17.81 22.87
N ARG A 292 15.09 17.22 22.42
CA ARG A 292 13.96 17.93 21.78
C ARG A 292 13.38 19.06 22.61
N ASP A 293 13.21 18.84 23.93
CA ASP A 293 12.63 19.84 24.82
C ASP A 293 13.57 21.04 25.03
N ALA A 294 14.86 20.76 25.19
CA ALA A 294 15.88 21.81 25.28
C ALA A 294 16.00 22.61 23.98
N ARG A 295 15.93 21.91 22.84
CA ARG A 295 15.96 22.53 21.51
C ARG A 295 14.70 23.38 21.29
N LYS A 296 13.53 22.88 21.67
CA LYS A 296 12.29 23.64 21.59
C LYS A 296 12.35 24.92 22.42
N LYS A 297 12.76 24.82 23.68
CA LYS A 297 12.88 25.96 24.57
C LYS A 297 13.82 27.05 24.03
N ARG A 298 14.96 26.63 23.45
CA ARG A 298 15.89 27.57 22.82
C ARG A 298 15.28 28.22 21.57
N PHE A 299 14.68 27.43 20.70
CA PHE A 299 14.06 27.92 19.47
C PHE A 299 12.93 28.89 19.74
N ASP A 300 12.02 28.59 20.67
CA ASP A 300 10.91 29.44 21.05
C ASP A 300 11.39 30.79 21.60
N ALA A 301 12.61 30.84 22.18
CA ALA A 301 13.21 32.07 22.67
C ALA A 301 13.89 32.89 21.56
N GLU A 302 14.43 32.23 20.55
CA GLU A 302 15.18 32.86 19.43
C GLU A 302 14.27 33.28 18.28
N ASP A 303 13.19 32.54 18.05
CA ASP A 303 12.26 32.71 16.91
C ASP A 303 10.79 32.55 17.37
N PRO A 304 10.17 33.59 17.96
CA PRO A 304 8.81 33.50 18.47
C PRO A 304 7.73 33.42 17.39
N ASP A 305 8.05 33.72 16.15
CA ASP A 305 7.10 33.69 15.03
C ASP A 305 6.96 32.32 14.38
N ASN A 306 7.83 31.37 14.71
CA ASN A 306 7.84 30.02 14.18
C ASN A 306 7.70 28.97 15.30
N TRP A 307 7.33 27.75 14.90
CA TRP A 307 7.11 26.64 15.81
C TRP A 307 8.16 25.56 15.60
N TYR A 308 8.72 25.08 16.69
CA TYR A 308 9.62 23.93 16.69
C TYR A 308 8.89 22.70 17.19
N GLY A 309 8.98 21.60 16.45
CA GLY A 309 8.42 20.33 16.85
C GLY A 309 9.28 19.16 16.39
N VAL A 310 9.32 18.12 17.19
CA VAL A 310 9.93 16.83 16.85
C VAL A 310 8.88 15.75 17.05
N GLY A 311 8.64 14.96 16.02
CA GLY A 311 7.77 13.79 16.05
C GLY A 311 8.54 12.52 15.74
N PHE A 312 8.01 11.39 16.18
CA PHE A 312 8.51 10.06 15.86
C PHE A 312 7.36 9.17 15.41
N ALA A 313 7.53 8.50 14.28
CA ALA A 313 6.64 7.46 13.81
C ALA A 313 7.45 6.28 13.31
N ILE A 314 6.90 5.08 13.43
CA ILE A 314 7.50 3.85 12.95
C ILE A 314 6.44 2.99 12.29
N CYS A 315 6.75 2.42 11.15
CA CYS A 315 5.82 1.56 10.43
C CYS A 315 6.51 0.35 9.85
N GLN A 316 5.73 -0.64 9.52
CA GLN A 316 6.18 -1.79 8.75
C GLN A 316 5.24 -2.04 7.58
N LYS A 317 5.79 -2.58 6.50
CA LYS A 317 5.02 -3.08 5.36
C LYS A 317 5.38 -4.54 5.15
N ASP A 318 4.37 -5.37 5.01
CA ASP A 318 4.52 -6.74 4.56
C ASP A 318 5.12 -6.78 3.14
N PHE A 319 5.79 -7.87 2.82
CA PHE A 319 6.31 -8.11 1.49
C PHE A 319 5.18 -8.64 0.59
N GLY A 320 4.95 -7.96 -0.54
CA GLY A 320 3.95 -8.35 -1.52
C GLY A 320 2.50 -8.18 -1.05
N THR A 321 1.57 -8.73 -1.79
CA THR A 321 0.14 -8.80 -1.46
C THR A 321 -0.29 -10.22 -1.02
N GLY A 322 0.66 -11.14 -0.97
CA GLY A 322 0.48 -12.51 -0.48
C GLY A 322 0.03 -13.52 -1.54
N ALA A 323 -0.10 -13.10 -2.80
CA ALA A 323 -0.56 -13.96 -3.89
C ALA A 323 0.48 -14.13 -5.03
N GLU A 324 1.63 -13.49 -4.91
CA GLU A 324 2.64 -13.48 -5.96
C GLU A 324 3.43 -14.81 -6.00
N ALA A 325 3.54 -15.37 -7.19
CA ALA A 325 4.43 -16.49 -7.49
C ALA A 325 5.57 -15.99 -8.40
N PRO A 326 6.66 -15.44 -7.82
CA PRO A 326 7.75 -14.92 -8.62
C PRO A 326 8.40 -16.04 -9.43
N MET A 327 8.60 -15.78 -10.72
CA MET A 327 9.31 -16.69 -11.61
C MET A 327 10.50 -15.97 -12.22
N ALA A 328 11.62 -16.68 -12.30
CA ALA A 328 12.81 -16.25 -13.00
C ALA A 328 13.46 -17.42 -13.72
N SER A 329 14.13 -17.14 -14.81
CA SER A 329 14.95 -18.12 -15.52
C SER A 329 16.30 -17.52 -15.90
N ILE A 330 17.33 -18.35 -15.85
CA ILE A 330 18.67 -17.98 -16.32
C ILE A 330 19.00 -18.86 -17.51
N GLU A 331 19.39 -18.25 -18.61
CA GLU A 331 19.77 -18.91 -19.84
C GLU A 331 21.26 -18.64 -20.12
N PHE A 332 22.00 -19.70 -20.38
CA PHE A 332 23.40 -19.64 -20.81
C PHE A 332 23.46 -19.94 -22.30
N SER A 333 23.87 -18.98 -23.09
CA SER A 333 24.03 -19.18 -24.54
C SER A 333 25.42 -19.72 -24.91
N ALA A 334 25.53 -20.36 -26.06
CA ALA A 334 26.78 -21.00 -26.54
C ALA A 334 27.92 -19.96 -26.72
N ASP A 335 27.62 -18.71 -26.93
CA ASP A 335 28.56 -17.59 -27.04
C ASP A 335 28.99 -17.03 -25.67
N GLY A 336 28.55 -17.64 -24.57
CA GLY A 336 28.90 -17.27 -23.20
C GLY A 336 28.06 -16.16 -22.59
N ARG A 337 27.02 -15.66 -23.29
CA ARG A 337 26.10 -14.69 -22.68
C ARG A 337 25.22 -15.32 -21.64
N ILE A 338 24.97 -14.59 -20.58
CA ILE A 338 24.02 -14.93 -19.52
C ILE A 338 22.80 -14.01 -19.70
N SER A 339 21.61 -14.63 -19.75
CA SER A 339 20.36 -13.87 -19.85
C SER A 339 19.46 -14.21 -18.67
N LEU A 340 19.17 -13.22 -17.84
CA LEU A 340 18.19 -13.34 -16.78
C LEU A 340 16.82 -12.83 -17.27
N ARG A 341 15.79 -13.67 -17.15
CA ARG A 341 14.40 -13.29 -17.40
C ARG A 341 13.62 -13.39 -16.11
N HIS A 342 12.90 -12.34 -15.74
CA HIS A 342 12.06 -12.30 -14.55
C HIS A 342 10.76 -11.53 -14.81
N ILE A 343 9.75 -11.76 -13.98
CA ILE A 343 8.42 -11.15 -14.12
C ILE A 343 8.34 -9.71 -13.57
N GLY A 344 9.37 -9.24 -12.86
CA GLY A 344 9.38 -7.90 -12.29
C GLY A 344 9.44 -6.83 -13.37
N THR A 345 8.59 -5.82 -13.26
CA THR A 345 8.58 -4.65 -14.14
C THR A 345 9.46 -3.55 -13.56
N GLU A 346 10.33 -2.98 -14.39
CA GLU A 346 11.17 -1.84 -13.97
C GLU A 346 10.35 -0.56 -13.91
N ILE A 347 10.27 0.04 -12.74
CA ILE A 347 9.48 1.25 -12.46
C ILE A 347 10.35 2.39 -11.90
N GLY A 348 11.66 2.34 -12.16
CA GLY A 348 12.63 3.30 -11.65
C GLY A 348 13.29 2.86 -10.33
N THR A 349 13.05 1.62 -9.88
CA THR A 349 13.65 1.07 -8.65
C THR A 349 15.01 0.45 -8.85
N GLY A 350 15.47 0.27 -10.10
CA GLY A 350 16.71 -0.44 -10.43
C GLY A 350 16.60 -1.95 -10.24
N MET A 351 15.38 -2.51 -10.35
CA MET A 351 15.15 -3.93 -10.13
C MET A 351 16.00 -4.79 -11.06
N SER A 352 15.99 -4.50 -12.37
CA SER A 352 16.76 -5.25 -13.36
C SER A 352 18.26 -5.25 -13.03
N THR A 353 18.79 -4.10 -12.68
CA THR A 353 20.19 -3.95 -12.25
C THR A 353 20.47 -4.75 -10.97
N SER A 354 19.61 -4.65 -9.97
CA SER A 354 19.76 -5.38 -8.72
C SER A 354 19.75 -6.90 -8.92
N GLN A 355 18.89 -7.39 -9.81
CA GLN A 355 18.82 -8.81 -10.15
C GLN A 355 20.08 -9.27 -10.91
N ALA A 356 20.62 -8.44 -11.81
CA ALA A 356 21.89 -8.73 -12.48
C ALA A 356 23.05 -8.82 -11.48
N PHE A 357 23.12 -7.94 -10.48
CA PHE A 357 24.10 -8.03 -9.41
C PHE A 357 23.97 -9.33 -8.60
N VAL A 358 22.77 -9.72 -8.23
CA VAL A 358 22.53 -10.98 -7.47
C VAL A 358 22.99 -12.19 -8.26
N VAL A 359 22.65 -12.25 -9.56
CA VAL A 359 23.05 -13.38 -10.42
C VAL A 359 24.57 -13.36 -10.68
N GLY A 360 25.13 -12.19 -10.96
CA GLY A 360 26.57 -12.01 -11.17
C GLY A 360 27.38 -12.45 -9.94
N ASP A 361 27.00 -11.99 -8.75
CA ASP A 361 27.65 -12.37 -7.49
C ASP A 361 27.59 -13.90 -7.27
N PHE A 362 26.42 -14.50 -7.46
CA PHE A 362 26.23 -15.95 -7.32
C PHE A 362 27.08 -16.76 -8.31
N LEU A 363 27.24 -16.26 -9.53
CA LEU A 363 28.01 -16.94 -10.58
C LEU A 363 29.50 -16.57 -10.60
N GLY A 364 29.93 -15.62 -9.77
CA GLY A 364 31.29 -15.09 -9.78
C GLY A 364 31.59 -14.29 -11.07
N ARG A 365 30.61 -13.60 -11.64
CA ARG A 365 30.70 -12.83 -12.87
C ARG A 365 30.31 -11.36 -12.63
N PRO A 366 30.87 -10.42 -13.38
CA PRO A 366 30.42 -9.03 -13.35
C PRO A 366 28.93 -8.91 -13.73
N ALA A 367 28.22 -7.95 -13.11
CA ALA A 367 26.78 -7.76 -13.35
C ALA A 367 26.46 -7.27 -14.78
N ASP A 368 27.41 -6.67 -15.45
CA ASP A 368 27.31 -6.22 -16.85
C ASP A 368 27.45 -7.36 -17.87
N GLU A 369 27.76 -8.57 -17.41
CA GLU A 369 27.74 -9.77 -18.22
C GLU A 369 26.40 -10.57 -18.11
N VAL A 370 25.43 -10.04 -17.35
CA VAL A 370 24.12 -10.64 -17.11
C VAL A 370 23.01 -9.87 -17.80
#